data_4184c33194c244723006dd3896bde80e
#
_entry.id   4184c33194c244723006dd3896bde80e
#
_cell.length_a   1.000
_cell.length_b   1.000
_cell.length_c   1.000
_cell.angle_alpha   90.00
_cell.angle_beta   90.00
_cell.angle_gamma   90.00
#
_symmetry.space_group_name_H-M   'P 1'
#
loop_
_entity.id
_entity.type
_entity.pdbx_description
1 polymer ?
#
loop_
_entity_poly.entity_id
_entity_poly.type
_entity_poly.pdbx_seq_one_letter_code
_entity_poly.pdbx_strand_id
1 'polypeptide(L)'
;MMQSEDKLCVVVLFGGMSSEHEVSRVSAGTFVDNLDRARYEVLTVGITREGRWLCTEATSAQMADGSWEELPGNMPCVISPDRADHGMILFTPSGQVEKLHVDVVIPALHGLWGEDGTVQGLLELAGIAYVGCGVLASSVCMDKAVANALFEANGVPHTKWVAANRWEIEKDLEGVCAGVEQKLGWPVFVKPANAGSSVAVSKVSNQEELKAAIAPCTGKRPQGGI
;
A
#
# COMPACT_ATOMS: atom_id res chain seq x y z
N MET A 1 19.64 -7.56 -20.06
CA MET A 1 19.75 -6.16 -20.56
C MET A 1 21.04 -5.57 -20.01
N MET A 2 21.90 -4.96 -20.86
CA MET A 2 23.05 -4.19 -20.36
C MET A 2 22.52 -2.84 -19.89
N GLN A 3 22.68 -2.52 -18.61
CA GLN A 3 22.41 -1.18 -18.09
C GLN A 3 23.34 -0.18 -18.81
N SER A 4 22.78 0.94 -19.26
CA SER A 4 23.57 2.06 -19.80
C SER A 4 24.29 2.71 -18.61
N GLU A 5 25.62 2.80 -18.66
CA GLU A 5 26.46 3.33 -17.55
C GLU A 5 26.11 4.77 -17.11
N ASP A 6 25.24 5.47 -17.86
CA ASP A 6 24.90 6.88 -17.63
C ASP A 6 23.48 7.11 -17.09
N LYS A 7 22.61 6.09 -16.97
CA LYS A 7 21.23 6.27 -16.52
C LYS A 7 20.98 5.60 -15.18
N LEU A 8 20.21 6.30 -14.32
CA LEU A 8 19.72 5.70 -13.09
C LEU A 8 18.61 4.67 -13.38
N CYS A 9 18.74 3.49 -12.78
CA CYS A 9 17.72 2.45 -12.86
C CYS A 9 16.58 2.73 -11.87
N VAL A 10 15.40 3.00 -12.40
CA VAL A 10 14.17 3.30 -11.64
C VAL A 10 13.20 2.15 -11.78
N VAL A 11 12.78 1.57 -10.65
CA VAL A 11 11.73 0.56 -10.62
C VAL A 11 10.41 1.18 -10.18
N VAL A 12 9.37 1.07 -11.00
CA VAL A 12 8.00 1.43 -10.64
C VAL A 12 7.27 0.19 -10.18
N LEU A 13 6.90 0.13 -8.88
CA LEU A 13 6.09 -0.94 -8.31
C LEU A 13 4.61 -0.59 -8.43
N PHE A 14 3.77 -1.54 -8.88
CA PHE A 14 2.33 -1.31 -9.00
C PHE A 14 1.49 -2.56 -8.72
N GLY A 15 0.17 -2.38 -8.61
CA GLY A 15 -0.78 -3.44 -8.31
C GLY A 15 -0.91 -3.70 -6.81
N GLY A 16 -0.60 -4.90 -6.38
CA GLY A 16 -0.63 -5.31 -4.96
C GLY A 16 -1.95 -5.97 -4.55
N MET A 17 -1.94 -6.54 -3.35
CA MET A 17 -3.07 -7.32 -2.81
C MET A 17 -4.17 -6.44 -2.20
N SER A 18 -3.99 -5.12 -2.17
CA SER A 18 -4.95 -4.18 -1.57
C SER A 18 -6.22 -4.03 -2.40
N SER A 19 -7.27 -3.48 -1.77
CA SER A 19 -8.50 -3.10 -2.46
C SER A 19 -8.31 -1.99 -3.51
N GLU A 20 -7.14 -1.33 -3.50
CA GLU A 20 -6.79 -0.21 -4.38
C GLU A 20 -5.88 -0.64 -5.55
N HIS A 21 -5.84 -1.94 -5.86
CA HIS A 21 -5.04 -2.53 -6.92
C HIS A 21 -5.20 -1.82 -8.27
N GLU A 22 -6.44 -1.55 -8.70
CA GLU A 22 -6.72 -0.88 -9.97
C GLU A 22 -6.23 0.57 -9.98
N VAL A 23 -6.37 1.28 -8.87
CA VAL A 23 -5.89 2.66 -8.71
C VAL A 23 -4.37 2.69 -8.86
N SER A 24 -3.69 1.74 -8.25
CA SER A 24 -2.23 1.57 -8.35
C SER A 24 -1.76 1.39 -9.79
N ARG A 25 -2.44 0.56 -10.59
CA ARG A 25 -2.13 0.31 -12.00
C ARG A 25 -2.20 1.60 -12.83
N VAL A 26 -3.23 2.41 -12.63
CA VAL A 26 -3.41 3.70 -13.32
C VAL A 26 -2.34 4.70 -12.89
N SER A 27 -2.05 4.78 -11.59
CA SER A 27 -1.00 5.66 -11.05
C SER A 27 0.38 5.32 -11.63
N ALA A 28 0.72 4.03 -11.71
CA ALA A 28 1.98 3.58 -12.28
C ALA A 28 2.12 3.96 -13.76
N GLY A 29 1.06 3.82 -14.55
CA GLY A 29 1.04 4.27 -15.95
C GLY A 29 1.42 5.75 -16.06
N THR A 30 0.87 6.59 -15.18
CA THR A 30 1.21 8.03 -15.16
C THR A 30 2.70 8.26 -14.86
N PHE A 31 3.31 7.54 -13.91
CA PHE A 31 4.75 7.65 -13.64
C PHE A 31 5.57 7.20 -14.85
N VAL A 32 5.25 6.03 -15.41
CA VAL A 32 5.98 5.44 -16.53
C VAL A 32 5.98 6.34 -17.77
N ASP A 33 4.84 6.99 -18.06
CA ASP A 33 4.68 7.86 -19.23
C ASP A 33 5.38 9.22 -19.06
N ASN A 34 5.64 9.66 -17.80
CA ASN A 34 6.22 10.98 -17.52
C ASN A 34 7.69 10.94 -17.07
N LEU A 35 8.27 9.75 -16.83
CA LEU A 35 9.69 9.64 -16.50
C LEU A 35 10.56 9.90 -17.72
N ASP A 36 11.56 10.78 -17.57
CA ASP A 36 12.51 11.14 -18.62
C ASP A 36 13.43 9.98 -18.97
N ARG A 37 13.16 9.33 -20.09
CA ARG A 37 13.95 8.19 -20.60
C ARG A 37 15.37 8.54 -21.03
N ALA A 38 15.70 9.84 -21.15
CA ALA A 38 17.08 10.26 -21.36
C ALA A 38 17.93 10.10 -20.09
N ARG A 39 17.30 10.21 -18.91
CA ARG A 39 17.96 10.16 -17.59
C ARG A 39 17.76 8.84 -16.86
N TYR A 40 16.66 8.11 -17.14
CA TYR A 40 16.25 6.95 -16.39
C TYR A 40 16.08 5.72 -17.28
N GLU A 41 16.63 4.60 -16.84
CA GLU A 41 16.21 3.28 -17.26
C GLU A 41 15.04 2.87 -16.37
N VAL A 42 13.84 2.74 -16.94
CA VAL A 42 12.63 2.50 -16.16
C VAL A 42 12.20 1.05 -16.35
N LEU A 43 12.20 0.32 -15.24
CA LEU A 43 11.66 -1.03 -15.11
C LEU A 43 10.32 -0.97 -14.41
N THR A 44 9.43 -1.87 -14.77
CA THR A 44 8.11 -1.97 -14.13
C THR A 44 7.95 -3.34 -13.48
N VAL A 45 7.46 -3.33 -12.24
CA VAL A 45 7.18 -4.56 -11.49
C VAL A 45 5.73 -4.51 -11.02
N GLY A 46 4.92 -5.41 -11.59
CA GLY A 46 3.55 -5.60 -11.19
C GLY A 46 3.45 -6.66 -10.08
N ILE A 47 2.63 -6.37 -9.07
CA ILE A 47 2.28 -7.29 -8.00
C ILE A 47 0.85 -7.71 -8.22
N THR A 48 0.60 -9.00 -8.45
CA THR A 48 -0.76 -9.51 -8.66
C THR A 48 -1.61 -9.45 -7.39
N ARG A 49 -2.91 -9.71 -7.52
CA ARG A 49 -3.81 -9.78 -6.35
C ARG A 49 -3.46 -10.92 -5.38
N GLU A 50 -2.79 -11.97 -5.87
CA GLU A 50 -2.28 -13.09 -5.07
C GLU A 50 -0.90 -12.81 -4.46
N GLY A 51 -0.30 -11.64 -4.76
CA GLY A 51 0.99 -11.22 -4.22
C GLY A 51 2.20 -11.73 -5.01
N ARG A 52 2.04 -12.17 -6.25
CA ARG A 52 3.16 -12.54 -7.13
C ARG A 52 3.80 -11.28 -7.71
N TRP A 53 5.12 -11.22 -7.71
CA TRP A 53 5.90 -10.12 -8.27
C TRP A 53 6.40 -10.49 -9.65
N LEU A 54 6.09 -9.69 -10.64
CA LEU A 54 6.42 -9.92 -12.04
C LEU A 54 7.09 -8.65 -12.62
N CYS A 55 8.33 -8.78 -13.07
CA CYS A 55 8.94 -7.78 -13.94
C CYS A 55 8.27 -7.87 -15.31
N THR A 56 7.79 -6.75 -15.83
CA THR A 56 6.95 -6.70 -17.03
C THR A 56 7.35 -5.53 -17.94
N GLU A 57 7.17 -5.69 -19.25
CA GLU A 57 7.33 -4.62 -20.24
C GLU A 57 5.97 -4.02 -20.66
N ALA A 58 4.98 -4.09 -19.78
CA ALA A 58 3.65 -3.60 -20.04
C ALA A 58 3.63 -2.09 -20.33
N THR A 59 2.83 -1.70 -21.30
CA THR A 59 2.48 -0.29 -21.54
C THR A 59 1.53 0.22 -20.45
N SER A 60 1.44 1.55 -20.29
CA SER A 60 0.49 2.18 -19.36
C SER A 60 -0.97 1.74 -19.61
N ALA A 61 -1.35 1.55 -20.88
CA ALA A 61 -2.68 1.03 -21.24
C ALA A 61 -2.89 -0.40 -20.74
N GLN A 62 -1.91 -1.30 -20.91
CA GLN A 62 -1.98 -2.69 -20.44
C GLN A 62 -1.95 -2.78 -18.90
N MET A 63 -1.23 -1.87 -18.23
CA MET A 63 -1.32 -1.76 -16.77
C MET A 63 -2.74 -1.38 -16.34
N ALA A 64 -3.32 -0.34 -16.96
CA ALA A 64 -4.62 0.18 -16.59
C ALA A 64 -5.76 -0.83 -16.81
N ASP A 65 -5.77 -1.57 -17.93
CA ASP A 65 -6.80 -2.56 -18.24
C ASP A 65 -6.60 -3.93 -17.58
N GLY A 66 -5.40 -4.20 -17.05
CA GLY A 66 -5.05 -5.45 -16.36
C GLY A 66 -4.44 -6.53 -17.23
N SER A 67 -4.36 -6.35 -18.54
CA SER A 67 -3.78 -7.35 -19.46
C SER A 67 -2.28 -7.58 -19.26
N TRP A 68 -1.62 -6.72 -18.48
CA TRP A 68 -0.20 -6.87 -18.14
C TRP A 68 0.14 -8.21 -17.49
N GLU A 69 -0.78 -8.82 -16.72
CA GLU A 69 -0.54 -10.09 -16.01
C GLU A 69 -0.33 -11.26 -16.94
N GLU A 70 -0.89 -11.22 -18.15
CA GLU A 70 -0.87 -12.30 -19.14
C GLU A 70 0.24 -12.15 -20.21
N LEU A 71 1.09 -11.12 -20.07
CA LEU A 71 2.15 -10.89 -21.06
C LEU A 71 3.18 -12.02 -21.02
N PRO A 72 3.53 -12.61 -22.20
CA PRO A 72 4.43 -13.77 -22.26
C PRO A 72 5.87 -13.46 -21.86
N GLY A 73 6.25 -12.19 -21.81
CA GLY A 73 7.57 -11.72 -21.37
C GLY A 73 7.71 -11.49 -19.88
N ASN A 74 6.66 -11.69 -19.10
CA ASN A 74 6.70 -11.49 -17.65
C ASN A 74 7.66 -12.45 -16.97
N MET A 75 8.55 -11.91 -16.14
CA MET A 75 9.52 -12.69 -15.37
C MET A 75 9.24 -12.57 -13.86
N PRO A 76 9.10 -13.68 -13.15
CA PRO A 76 9.04 -13.63 -11.68
C PRO A 76 10.28 -12.92 -11.14
N CYS A 77 10.09 -12.08 -10.13
CA CYS A 77 11.19 -11.32 -9.54
C CYS A 77 10.98 -11.11 -8.04
N VAL A 78 12.04 -10.73 -7.37
CA VAL A 78 12.03 -10.30 -5.97
C VAL A 78 13.00 -9.14 -5.77
N ILE A 79 12.71 -8.23 -4.85
CA ILE A 79 13.73 -7.31 -4.32
C ILE A 79 14.56 -8.09 -3.31
N SER A 80 15.88 -8.14 -3.50
CA SER A 80 16.77 -8.79 -2.56
C SER A 80 16.88 -7.96 -1.28
N PRO A 81 16.65 -8.54 -0.10
CA PRO A 81 16.93 -7.85 1.16
C PRO A 81 18.42 -7.81 1.50
N ASP A 82 19.26 -8.51 0.73
CA ASP A 82 20.71 -8.47 0.88
C ASP A 82 21.26 -7.19 0.26
N ARG A 83 21.84 -6.33 1.07
CA ARG A 83 22.42 -5.05 0.64
C ARG A 83 23.55 -5.21 -0.39
N ALA A 84 24.23 -6.36 -0.41
CA ALA A 84 25.26 -6.63 -1.39
C ALA A 84 24.72 -6.76 -2.82
N ASP A 85 23.44 -7.17 -2.98
CA ASP A 85 22.77 -7.22 -4.28
C ASP A 85 22.33 -5.84 -4.76
N HIS A 86 21.93 -4.98 -3.86
CA HIS A 86 21.42 -3.62 -4.11
C HIS A 86 20.49 -3.55 -5.32
N GLY A 87 19.46 -4.42 -5.33
CA GLY A 87 18.64 -4.55 -6.53
C GLY A 87 17.60 -5.65 -6.50
N MET A 88 17.24 -6.07 -7.70
CA MET A 88 16.27 -7.14 -7.96
C MET A 88 16.93 -8.40 -8.46
N ILE A 89 16.30 -9.52 -8.18
CA ILE A 89 16.61 -10.84 -8.72
C ILE A 89 15.46 -11.25 -9.64
N LEU A 90 15.79 -11.52 -10.92
CA LEU A 90 14.86 -12.03 -11.92
C LEU A 90 15.07 -13.54 -12.08
N PHE A 91 13.97 -14.28 -12.21
CA PHE A 91 13.98 -15.71 -12.50
C PHE A 91 13.59 -15.93 -13.96
N THR A 92 14.59 -16.22 -14.80
CA THR A 92 14.36 -16.37 -16.25
C THR A 92 13.66 -17.70 -16.59
N PRO A 93 12.98 -17.79 -17.74
CA PRO A 93 12.34 -19.03 -18.18
C PRO A 93 13.33 -20.20 -18.37
N SER A 94 14.62 -19.92 -18.59
CA SER A 94 15.68 -20.94 -18.68
C SER A 94 16.10 -21.50 -17.32
N GLY A 95 15.55 -20.98 -16.21
CA GLY A 95 15.93 -21.35 -14.85
C GLY A 95 17.20 -20.65 -14.35
N GLN A 96 17.71 -19.69 -15.08
CA GLN A 96 18.82 -18.84 -14.65
C GLN A 96 18.31 -17.70 -13.76
N VAL A 97 19.22 -17.15 -12.98
CA VAL A 97 18.97 -16.00 -12.10
C VAL A 97 19.77 -14.82 -12.63
N GLU A 98 19.10 -13.71 -12.87
CA GLU A 98 19.72 -12.45 -13.25
C GLU A 98 19.59 -11.44 -12.11
N LYS A 99 20.68 -10.74 -11.80
CA LYS A 99 20.68 -9.65 -10.82
C LYS A 99 20.68 -8.32 -11.55
N LEU A 100 19.75 -7.46 -11.20
CA LEU A 100 19.65 -6.09 -11.71
C LEU A 100 19.88 -5.10 -10.58
N HIS A 101 20.84 -4.19 -10.77
CA HIS A 101 21.03 -3.06 -9.87
C HIS A 101 19.83 -2.11 -9.95
N VAL A 102 19.40 -1.56 -8.81
CA VAL A 102 18.29 -0.61 -8.72
C VAL A 102 18.73 0.60 -7.92
N ASP A 103 18.73 1.77 -8.54
CA ASP A 103 19.09 3.02 -7.87
C ASP A 103 17.95 3.57 -7.03
N VAL A 104 16.70 3.49 -7.54
CA VAL A 104 15.54 4.02 -6.83
C VAL A 104 14.26 3.26 -7.18
N VAL A 105 13.39 3.11 -6.19
CA VAL A 105 12.05 2.54 -6.36
C VAL A 105 10.99 3.63 -6.23
N ILE A 106 10.01 3.63 -7.12
CA ILE A 106 8.77 4.43 -7.02
C ILE A 106 7.63 3.46 -6.66
N PRO A 107 7.23 3.38 -5.40
CA PRO A 107 6.07 2.58 -5.01
C PRO A 107 4.78 3.29 -5.44
N ALA A 108 4.26 2.98 -6.63
CA ALA A 108 2.94 3.45 -7.08
C ALA A 108 1.82 2.58 -6.48
N LEU A 109 2.05 2.08 -5.27
CA LEU A 109 1.13 1.22 -4.53
C LEU A 109 0.21 2.06 -3.65
N HIS A 110 -1.02 1.60 -3.46
CA HIS A 110 -2.00 2.25 -2.60
C HIS A 110 -2.54 1.29 -1.52
N GLY A 111 -2.86 1.86 -0.35
CA GLY A 111 -3.42 1.11 0.76
C GLY A 111 -2.42 0.18 1.47
N LEU A 112 -2.96 -0.95 1.97
CA LEU A 112 -2.18 -1.94 2.71
C LEU A 112 -1.01 -2.49 1.89
N TRP A 113 0.10 -2.75 2.59
CA TRP A 113 1.42 -3.20 2.09
C TRP A 113 2.15 -2.18 1.20
N GLY A 114 1.45 -1.15 0.67
CA GLY A 114 2.04 -0.10 -0.14
C GLY A 114 2.32 1.19 0.63
N GLU A 115 1.40 1.59 1.53
CA GLU A 115 1.46 2.88 2.25
C GLU A 115 1.59 2.70 3.77
N ASP A 116 1.69 1.48 4.28
CA ASP A 116 1.72 1.14 5.71
C ASP A 116 3.11 0.90 6.31
N GLY A 117 4.17 1.14 5.54
CA GLY A 117 5.55 0.90 5.94
C GLY A 117 6.10 -0.48 5.55
N THR A 118 5.27 -1.39 5.02
CA THR A 118 5.68 -2.77 4.70
C THR A 118 6.68 -2.81 3.55
N VAL A 119 6.32 -2.23 2.39
CA VAL A 119 7.24 -2.16 1.23
C VAL A 119 8.43 -1.27 1.53
N GLN A 120 8.23 -0.18 2.27
CA GLN A 120 9.29 0.70 2.71
C GLN A 120 10.32 -0.06 3.58
N GLY A 121 9.85 -0.92 4.48
CA GLY A 121 10.72 -1.78 5.30
C GLY A 121 11.57 -2.75 4.48
N LEU A 122 11.01 -3.33 3.43
CA LEU A 122 11.76 -4.17 2.49
C LEU A 122 12.87 -3.36 1.80
N LEU A 123 12.56 -2.15 1.34
CA LEU A 123 13.50 -1.27 0.64
C LEU A 123 14.60 -0.76 1.58
N GLU A 124 14.27 -0.46 2.84
CA GLU A 124 15.26 -0.13 3.89
C GLU A 124 16.23 -1.30 4.15
N LEU A 125 15.73 -2.54 4.24
CA LEU A 125 16.57 -3.73 4.38
C LEU A 125 17.51 -3.88 3.19
N ALA A 126 16.99 -3.74 1.96
CA ALA A 126 17.74 -3.82 0.72
C ALA A 126 18.75 -2.67 0.54
N GLY A 127 18.60 -1.58 1.28
CA GLY A 127 19.42 -0.38 1.14
C GLY A 127 19.14 0.42 -0.14
N ILE A 128 17.95 0.24 -0.73
CA ILE A 128 17.55 0.91 -1.98
C ILE A 128 16.77 2.17 -1.65
N ALA A 129 17.10 3.28 -2.28
CA ALA A 129 16.35 4.54 -2.16
C ALA A 129 14.94 4.38 -2.75
N TYR A 130 13.97 5.09 -2.19
CA TYR A 130 12.59 5.07 -2.68
C TYR A 130 11.91 6.43 -2.56
N VAL A 131 10.91 6.64 -3.40
CA VAL A 131 10.09 7.85 -3.39
C VAL A 131 8.95 7.68 -2.39
N GLY A 132 8.77 8.65 -1.50
CA GLY A 132 7.68 8.67 -0.53
C GLY A 132 8.14 8.78 0.92
N CYS A 133 7.21 8.51 1.82
CA CYS A 133 7.48 8.56 3.27
C CYS A 133 8.24 7.33 3.73
N GLY A 134 9.09 7.50 4.76
CA GLY A 134 9.78 6.39 5.40
C GLY A 134 8.85 5.49 6.22
N VAL A 135 9.39 4.37 6.72
CA VAL A 135 8.64 3.31 7.44
C VAL A 135 7.75 3.87 8.54
N LEU A 136 8.32 4.66 9.45
CA LEU A 136 7.57 5.16 10.62
C LEU A 136 6.41 6.07 10.20
N ALA A 137 6.66 7.02 9.30
CA ALA A 137 5.62 7.95 8.85
C ALA A 137 4.51 7.22 8.10
N SER A 138 4.85 6.27 7.22
CA SER A 138 3.89 5.44 6.51
C SER A 138 3.01 4.64 7.48
N SER A 139 3.61 3.94 8.43
CA SER A 139 2.88 3.11 9.41
C SER A 139 1.94 3.95 10.29
N VAL A 140 2.43 5.09 10.78
CA VAL A 140 1.63 6.00 11.62
C VAL A 140 0.46 6.60 10.85
N CYS A 141 0.71 7.10 9.62
CA CYS A 141 -0.33 7.76 8.83
C CYS A 141 -1.38 6.78 8.29
N MET A 142 -1.02 5.50 8.10
CA MET A 142 -1.97 4.49 7.69
C MET A 142 -2.99 4.16 8.80
N ASP A 143 -2.59 4.17 10.06
CA ASP A 143 -3.50 3.93 11.19
C ASP A 143 -4.14 5.23 11.68
N LYS A 144 -5.43 5.41 11.39
CA LYS A 144 -6.18 6.63 11.74
C LYS A 144 -6.26 6.88 13.24
N ALA A 145 -6.25 5.83 14.07
CA ALA A 145 -6.29 6.00 15.52
C ALA A 145 -4.94 6.50 16.03
N VAL A 146 -3.83 5.94 15.55
CA VAL A 146 -2.48 6.39 15.90
C VAL A 146 -2.22 7.80 15.37
N ALA A 147 -2.58 8.09 14.12
CA ALA A 147 -2.42 9.42 13.51
C ALA A 147 -3.20 10.48 14.31
N ASN A 148 -4.46 10.23 14.65
CA ASN A 148 -5.26 11.17 15.44
C ASN A 148 -4.71 11.38 16.86
N ALA A 149 -4.22 10.31 17.51
CA ALA A 149 -3.58 10.44 18.83
C ALA A 149 -2.32 11.32 18.78
N LEU A 150 -1.52 11.21 17.70
CA LEU A 150 -0.36 12.08 17.49
C LEU A 150 -0.76 13.52 17.17
N PHE A 151 -1.81 13.74 16.38
CA PHE A 151 -2.34 15.09 16.15
C PHE A 151 -2.77 15.75 17.44
N GLU A 152 -3.52 15.02 18.29
CA GLU A 152 -3.96 15.49 19.59
C GLU A 152 -2.76 15.84 20.50
N ALA A 153 -1.78 14.94 20.59
CA ALA A 153 -0.58 15.14 21.41
C ALA A 153 0.29 16.33 20.97
N ASN A 154 0.25 16.69 19.68
CA ASN A 154 1.02 17.80 19.11
C ASN A 154 0.19 19.07 18.87
N GLY A 155 -1.04 19.14 19.32
CA GLY A 155 -1.91 20.31 19.16
C GLY A 155 -2.31 20.60 17.70
N VAL A 156 -2.25 19.61 16.81
CA VAL A 156 -2.70 19.75 15.43
C VAL A 156 -4.22 19.70 15.39
N PRO A 157 -4.90 20.73 14.84
CA PRO A 157 -6.36 20.74 14.74
C PRO A 157 -6.89 19.54 13.94
N HIS A 158 -7.82 18.80 14.53
CA HIS A 158 -8.47 17.66 13.90
C HIS A 158 -9.90 17.49 14.41
N THR A 159 -10.70 16.63 13.78
CA THR A 159 -12.06 16.33 14.21
C THR A 159 -12.05 15.49 15.48
N LYS A 160 -13.10 15.61 16.30
CA LYS A 160 -13.31 14.69 17.44
C LYS A 160 -13.41 13.26 16.94
N TRP A 161 -12.85 12.33 17.70
CA TRP A 161 -12.79 10.93 17.32
C TRP A 161 -12.89 9.99 18.53
N VAL A 162 -13.26 8.75 18.25
CA VAL A 162 -13.21 7.61 19.17
C VAL A 162 -12.66 6.44 18.41
N ALA A 163 -11.73 5.70 18.98
CA ALA A 163 -11.32 4.41 18.47
C ALA A 163 -11.82 3.31 19.40
N ALA A 164 -12.19 2.18 18.81
CA ALA A 164 -12.46 0.95 19.51
C ALA A 164 -11.78 -0.20 18.77
N ASN A 165 -11.06 -1.04 19.49
CA ASN A 165 -10.45 -2.22 18.91
C ASN A 165 -11.45 -3.40 18.93
N ARG A 166 -11.13 -4.45 18.14
CA ARG A 166 -12.00 -5.62 17.98
C ARG A 166 -12.36 -6.26 19.33
N TRP A 167 -11.38 -6.38 20.24
CA TRP A 167 -11.60 -7.00 21.54
C TRP A 167 -12.60 -6.20 22.41
N GLU A 168 -12.53 -4.86 22.40
CA GLU A 168 -13.48 -3.99 23.09
C GLU A 168 -14.89 -4.15 22.52
N ILE A 169 -15.01 -4.17 21.19
CA ILE A 169 -16.29 -4.35 20.48
C ILE A 169 -16.91 -5.71 20.80
N GLU A 170 -16.12 -6.79 20.75
CA GLU A 170 -16.60 -8.16 21.04
C GLU A 170 -17.01 -8.32 22.51
N LYS A 171 -16.33 -7.60 23.42
CA LYS A 171 -16.60 -7.65 24.85
C LYS A 171 -17.85 -6.85 25.26
N ASP A 172 -18.03 -5.64 24.72
CA ASP A 172 -19.10 -4.72 25.11
C ASP A 172 -19.46 -3.73 23.99
N LEU A 173 -20.14 -4.22 22.96
CA LEU A 173 -20.59 -3.39 21.83
C LEU A 173 -21.51 -2.25 22.28
N GLU A 174 -22.38 -2.50 23.26
CA GLU A 174 -23.32 -1.51 23.77
C GLU A 174 -22.59 -0.35 24.47
N GLY A 175 -21.62 -0.67 25.31
CA GLY A 175 -20.79 0.34 25.98
C GLY A 175 -19.95 1.15 24.99
N VAL A 176 -19.41 0.53 23.94
CA VAL A 176 -18.71 1.23 22.85
C VAL A 176 -19.64 2.21 22.16
N CYS A 177 -20.85 1.78 21.78
CA CYS A 177 -21.83 2.65 21.11
C CYS A 177 -22.28 3.82 21.99
N ALA A 178 -22.55 3.57 23.28
CA ALA A 178 -22.90 4.62 24.24
C ALA A 178 -21.76 5.65 24.42
N GLY A 179 -20.51 5.18 24.47
CA GLY A 179 -19.33 6.04 24.55
C GLY A 179 -19.14 6.93 23.32
N VAL A 180 -19.42 6.40 22.13
CA VAL A 180 -19.40 7.18 20.87
C VAL A 180 -20.45 8.28 20.91
N GLU A 181 -21.71 7.95 21.26
CA GLU A 181 -22.79 8.93 21.35
C GLU A 181 -22.50 10.04 22.39
N GLN A 182 -22.00 9.66 23.55
CA GLN A 182 -21.67 10.61 24.62
C GLN A 182 -20.54 11.56 24.20
N LYS A 183 -19.50 11.07 23.52
CA LYS A 183 -18.31 11.85 23.19
C LYS A 183 -18.48 12.69 21.92
N LEU A 184 -19.16 12.15 20.91
CA LEU A 184 -19.24 12.77 19.59
C LEU A 184 -20.61 13.35 19.25
N GLY A 185 -21.70 12.76 19.76
CA GLY A 185 -23.07 13.03 19.30
C GLY A 185 -23.31 12.46 17.89
N TRP A 186 -24.40 12.89 17.27
CA TRP A 186 -24.80 12.45 15.93
C TRP A 186 -24.82 13.62 14.93
N PRO A 187 -24.58 13.42 13.64
CA PRO A 187 -24.14 12.17 13.00
C PRO A 187 -22.62 11.92 13.15
N VAL A 188 -22.19 10.66 13.04
CA VAL A 188 -20.77 10.28 13.02
C VAL A 188 -20.41 9.48 11.76
N PHE A 189 -19.11 9.44 11.43
CA PHE A 189 -18.58 8.58 10.39
C PHE A 189 -17.80 7.42 11.00
N VAL A 190 -18.19 6.19 10.66
CA VAL A 190 -17.49 4.96 11.02
C VAL A 190 -16.50 4.62 9.92
N LYS A 191 -15.26 4.31 10.29
CA LYS A 191 -14.18 4.00 9.33
C LYS A 191 -13.29 2.91 9.90
N PRO A 192 -12.78 1.98 9.09
CA PRO A 192 -11.66 1.12 9.50
C PRO A 192 -10.44 1.97 9.84
N ALA A 193 -9.66 1.58 10.86
CA ALA A 193 -8.43 2.28 11.22
C ALA A 193 -7.42 2.22 10.05
N ASN A 194 -7.25 1.06 9.42
CA ASN A 194 -6.19 0.75 8.46
C ASN A 194 -6.74 0.46 7.06
N ALA A 195 -7.55 1.35 6.49
CA ALA A 195 -8.03 1.25 5.12
C ALA A 195 -8.02 2.61 4.43
N GLY A 196 -7.77 2.63 3.12
CA GLY A 196 -7.79 3.82 2.28
C GLY A 196 -9.09 3.95 1.46
N SER A 197 -9.11 4.94 0.57
CA SER A 197 -10.11 5.17 -0.50
C SER A 197 -11.59 5.03 -0.09
N SER A 198 -11.92 5.42 1.14
CA SER A 198 -13.29 5.35 1.69
C SER A 198 -13.90 3.94 1.73
N VAL A 199 -13.10 2.89 1.64
CA VAL A 199 -13.58 1.51 1.79
C VAL A 199 -14.18 1.31 3.19
N ALA A 200 -15.41 0.78 3.24
CA ALA A 200 -16.19 0.55 4.45
C ALA A 200 -16.41 1.82 5.33
N VAL A 201 -16.44 3.01 4.73
CA VAL A 201 -16.82 4.25 5.42
C VAL A 201 -18.34 4.39 5.40
N SER A 202 -18.95 4.58 6.59
CA SER A 202 -20.39 4.77 6.74
C SER A 202 -20.70 6.00 7.56
N LYS A 203 -21.65 6.82 7.11
CA LYS A 203 -22.27 7.87 7.92
C LYS A 203 -23.44 7.28 8.67
N VAL A 204 -23.51 7.49 9.99
CA VAL A 204 -24.55 6.94 10.86
C VAL A 204 -25.13 8.03 11.75
N SER A 205 -26.41 7.93 12.07
CA SER A 205 -27.19 8.95 12.76
C SER A 205 -27.81 8.47 14.09
N ASN A 206 -27.60 7.21 14.45
CA ASN A 206 -28.10 6.59 15.67
C ASN A 206 -27.30 5.33 16.03
N GLN A 207 -27.56 4.77 17.22
CA GLN A 207 -26.86 3.60 17.73
C GLN A 207 -27.09 2.32 16.87
N GLU A 208 -28.27 2.12 16.33
CA GLU A 208 -28.59 0.93 15.52
C GLU A 208 -27.80 0.94 14.21
N GLU A 209 -27.74 2.10 13.54
CA GLU A 209 -26.90 2.31 12.36
C GLU A 209 -25.40 2.14 12.69
N LEU A 210 -24.96 2.62 13.87
CA LEU A 210 -23.58 2.47 14.34
C LEU A 210 -23.19 1.00 14.50
N LYS A 211 -24.03 0.19 15.15
CA LYS A 211 -23.80 -1.25 15.32
C LYS A 211 -23.69 -1.96 13.97
N ALA A 212 -24.57 -1.64 13.03
CA ALA A 212 -24.53 -2.20 11.68
C ALA A 212 -23.26 -1.79 10.90
N ALA A 213 -22.78 -0.56 11.08
CA ALA A 213 -21.59 -0.04 10.41
C ALA A 213 -20.27 -0.56 11.01
N ILE A 214 -20.24 -0.98 12.25
CA ILE A 214 -19.05 -1.56 12.91
C ILE A 214 -18.70 -2.92 12.31
N ALA A 215 -19.68 -3.77 12.00
CA ALA A 215 -19.46 -5.12 11.54
C ALA A 215 -18.55 -5.22 10.28
N PRO A 216 -18.76 -4.42 9.22
CA PRO A 216 -17.84 -4.39 8.07
C PRO A 216 -16.43 -3.89 8.42
N CYS A 217 -16.30 -2.98 9.40
CA CYS A 217 -15.02 -2.42 9.83
C CYS A 217 -14.16 -3.42 10.63
N THR A 218 -14.79 -4.40 11.27
CA THR A 218 -14.11 -5.47 12.04
C THR A 218 -13.75 -6.68 11.19
N GLY A 219 -13.93 -6.63 9.87
CA GLY A 219 -13.67 -7.71 8.93
C GLY A 219 -12.33 -8.42 9.17
N LYS A 220 -12.29 -9.74 8.89
CA LYS A 220 -11.06 -10.53 9.00
C LYS A 220 -9.97 -9.86 8.16
N ARG A 221 -8.82 -9.55 8.77
CA ARG A 221 -7.61 -9.29 7.98
C ARG A 221 -7.42 -10.45 7.01
N PRO A 222 -7.03 -10.22 5.75
CA PRO A 222 -6.51 -11.30 4.93
C PRO A 222 -5.45 -12.04 5.75
N GLN A 223 -5.51 -13.37 5.78
CA GLN A 223 -4.70 -14.20 6.64
C GLN A 223 -3.22 -13.82 6.53
N GLY A 224 -2.60 -13.39 7.63
CA GLY A 224 -1.18 -13.07 7.67
C GLY A 224 -0.75 -12.02 8.69
N GLY A 225 -1.42 -11.88 9.82
CA GLY A 225 -0.92 -10.99 10.89
C GLY A 225 -1.82 -11.04 12.12
N ILE A 226 -1.18 -11.33 13.23
CA ILE A 226 -1.71 -11.31 14.61
C ILE A 226 -2.26 -9.92 14.92
#